data_4c04afcfdb4420fcbf1fcf8a3e38177f
#
_entry.id   4c04afcfdb4420fcbf1fcf8a3e38177f
#
_cell.length_a   1.000
_cell.length_b   1.000
_cell.length_c   1.000
_cell.angle_alpha   90.00
_cell.angle_beta   90.00
_cell.angle_gamma   90.00
#
_symmetry.space_group_name_H-M   'P 1'
#
loop_
_entity.id
_entity.type
_entity.pdbx_description
1 polymer ?
#
loop_
_entity_poly.entity_id
_entity_poly.type
_entity_poly.pdbx_seq_one_letter_code
_entity_poly.pdbx_strand_id
1 'polypeptide(L)'
;GQKSGEANFNGKKEVVWTKWYENGQIWKEGNYKNGKEEGLYTEWYENGRKKLKRYWKNGKKNGLQSWWYKDGQRKSEINFKDGKLEGQWIEWYENGQNKIERTFKDDKNDGRWVEWYEGGKIRFDRTFKESKREGFHVEWYENGQKKLEGNWKDGKQEGLHVEWFENGQKELEGNYNNGKEEGLHTKWYENGKKCSEENYKDGFYDGLHTWWDENGNKWIEDDYKDGVKEKKGLVMCSLMTSRMLKGLQKK
;
A
#
# COMPACT_ATOMS: atom_id res chain seq x y z
N GLY A 1 -8.17 40.42 19.42
CA GLY A 1 -8.93 39.68 20.43
C GLY A 1 -9.86 38.71 19.73
N GLN A 2 -9.66 37.40 19.89
CA GLN A 2 -10.60 36.40 19.39
C GLN A 2 -11.94 36.59 20.07
N LYS A 3 -13.01 36.87 19.30
CA LYS A 3 -14.37 36.78 19.82
C LYS A 3 -14.61 35.31 20.23
N SER A 4 -14.74 35.09 21.54
CA SER A 4 -15.16 33.81 22.10
C SER A 4 -16.62 33.55 21.72
N GLY A 5 -16.91 32.31 21.26
CA GLY A 5 -18.18 31.95 20.69
C GLY A 5 -19.41 32.23 21.55
N GLU A 6 -20.51 32.56 20.88
CA GLU A 6 -21.83 32.59 21.49
C GLU A 6 -22.31 31.14 21.69
N ALA A 7 -22.66 30.81 22.93
CA ALA A 7 -23.33 29.56 23.27
C ALA A 7 -24.83 29.89 23.47
N ASN A 8 -25.69 29.39 22.60
CA ASN A 8 -27.12 29.48 22.79
C ASN A 8 -27.63 28.37 23.72
N PHE A 9 -28.11 28.75 24.89
CA PHE A 9 -28.74 27.83 25.85
C PHE A 9 -30.26 27.79 25.61
N ASN A 10 -30.74 26.76 24.92
CA ASN A 10 -32.19 26.53 24.80
C ASN A 10 -32.68 25.58 25.89
N GLY A 11 -32.59 25.89 27.16
CA GLY A 11 -33.21 25.13 28.27
C GLY A 11 -33.01 23.62 28.30
N LYS A 12 -32.51 23.02 27.22
CA LYS A 12 -32.02 21.67 27.06
C LYS A 12 -30.50 21.70 27.10
N LYS A 13 -29.84 20.76 27.68
CA LYS A 13 -28.37 20.64 27.81
C LYS A 13 -27.63 20.55 26.44
N GLU A 14 -28.13 21.28 25.43
CA GLU A 14 -27.57 21.37 24.07
C GLU A 14 -26.98 22.77 23.88
N VAL A 15 -25.72 22.84 23.42
CA VAL A 15 -24.99 24.08 23.21
C VAL A 15 -24.48 24.10 21.78
N VAL A 16 -24.91 25.12 21.02
CA VAL A 16 -24.30 25.48 19.74
C VAL A 16 -23.25 26.53 20.01
N TRP A 17 -22.06 26.34 19.44
CA TRP A 17 -20.96 27.28 19.57
C TRP A 17 -20.32 27.57 18.22
N THR A 18 -19.88 28.83 18.04
CA THR A 18 -19.23 29.30 16.82
C THR A 18 -17.97 30.08 17.20
N LYS A 19 -16.90 29.92 16.46
CA LYS A 19 -15.68 30.73 16.53
C LYS A 19 -15.43 31.40 15.19
N TRP A 20 -14.84 32.58 15.21
CA TRP A 20 -14.58 33.39 14.03
C TRP A 20 -13.09 33.68 13.88
N TYR A 21 -12.66 33.91 12.66
CA TYR A 21 -11.40 34.52 12.32
C TYR A 21 -11.39 36.01 12.64
N GLU A 22 -10.24 36.65 12.65
CA GLU A 22 -10.11 38.11 12.87
C GLU A 22 -10.81 38.94 11.79
N ASN A 23 -10.87 38.39 10.54
CA ASN A 23 -11.59 39.00 9.43
C ASN A 23 -13.12 38.88 9.52
N GLY A 24 -13.66 38.31 10.60
CA GLY A 24 -15.10 38.17 10.85
C GLY A 24 -15.75 36.93 10.20
N GLN A 25 -15.02 36.16 9.41
CA GLN A 25 -15.56 34.93 8.86
C GLN A 25 -15.58 33.80 9.89
N ILE A 26 -16.54 32.87 9.76
CA ILE A 26 -16.62 31.71 10.64
C ILE A 26 -15.38 30.86 10.46
N TRP A 27 -14.71 30.52 11.56
CA TRP A 27 -13.62 29.57 11.59
C TRP A 27 -14.12 28.17 11.84
N LYS A 28 -14.97 27.97 12.85
CA LYS A 28 -15.55 26.67 13.19
C LYS A 28 -16.84 26.82 14.00
N GLU A 29 -17.71 25.83 13.82
CA GLU A 29 -18.93 25.68 14.61
C GLU A 29 -19.18 24.23 14.96
N GLY A 30 -19.93 23.97 16.01
CA GLY A 30 -20.27 22.62 16.45
C GLY A 30 -21.32 22.63 17.55
N ASN A 31 -21.81 21.47 17.89
CA ASN A 31 -22.84 21.26 18.88
C ASN A 31 -22.35 20.32 19.98
N TYR A 32 -22.77 20.60 21.18
CA TYR A 32 -22.64 19.74 22.36
C TYR A 32 -24.01 19.38 22.91
N LYS A 33 -24.14 18.15 23.37
CA LYS A 33 -25.30 17.67 24.12
C LYS A 33 -24.80 16.92 25.35
N ASN A 34 -25.25 17.36 26.54
CA ASN A 34 -24.82 16.80 27.83
C ASN A 34 -23.28 16.75 27.98
N GLY A 35 -22.55 17.77 27.50
CA GLY A 35 -21.10 17.91 27.58
C GLY A 35 -20.32 17.03 26.59
N LYS A 36 -20.99 16.36 25.65
CA LYS A 36 -20.37 15.57 24.57
C LYS A 36 -20.65 16.19 23.21
N GLU A 37 -19.72 16.04 22.26
CA GLU A 37 -19.97 16.42 20.87
C GLU A 37 -21.18 15.66 20.33
N GLU A 38 -22.07 16.40 19.64
CA GLU A 38 -23.29 15.85 19.06
C GLU A 38 -23.61 16.55 17.74
N GLY A 39 -24.01 15.78 16.73
CA GLY A 39 -24.42 16.31 15.43
C GLY A 39 -23.26 16.82 14.58
N LEU A 40 -23.52 17.88 13.83
CA LEU A 40 -22.58 18.42 12.86
C LEU A 40 -21.55 19.33 13.48
N TYR A 41 -20.28 19.11 13.12
CA TYR A 41 -19.14 19.99 13.34
C TYR A 41 -18.57 20.43 12.01
N THR A 42 -18.32 21.72 11.80
CA THR A 42 -17.75 22.25 10.56
C THR A 42 -16.60 23.21 10.86
N GLU A 43 -15.52 23.11 10.08
CA GLU A 43 -14.44 24.10 10.02
C GLU A 43 -14.37 24.73 8.63
N TRP A 44 -13.98 25.99 8.56
CA TRP A 44 -13.73 26.74 7.32
C TRP A 44 -12.30 27.25 7.28
N TYR A 45 -11.80 27.47 6.12
CA TYR A 45 -10.60 28.25 5.87
C TYR A 45 -10.90 29.75 6.03
N GLU A 46 -9.87 30.55 6.22
CA GLU A 46 -9.97 32.00 6.34
C GLU A 46 -10.57 32.69 5.10
N ASN A 47 -10.55 32.02 3.93
CA ASN A 47 -11.22 32.46 2.70
C ASN A 47 -12.71 32.09 2.64
N GLY A 48 -13.30 31.57 3.71
CA GLY A 48 -14.72 31.19 3.83
C GLY A 48 -15.08 29.84 3.21
N ARG A 49 -14.14 29.14 2.55
CA ARG A 49 -14.41 27.81 2.01
C ARG A 49 -14.35 26.74 3.11
N LYS A 50 -15.15 25.70 2.98
CA LYS A 50 -15.13 24.56 3.92
C LYS A 50 -13.77 23.92 3.94
N LYS A 51 -13.29 23.57 5.14
CA LYS A 51 -12.05 22.82 5.40
C LYS A 51 -12.35 21.41 5.87
N LEU A 52 -13.36 21.25 6.71
CA LEU A 52 -13.68 20.02 7.38
C LEU A 52 -15.16 19.98 7.76
N LYS A 53 -15.78 18.80 7.61
CA LYS A 53 -17.12 18.50 8.10
C LYS A 53 -17.09 17.15 8.80
N ARG A 54 -17.61 17.09 10.03
CA ARG A 54 -17.68 15.89 10.87
C ARG A 54 -19.06 15.71 11.45
N TYR A 55 -19.44 14.47 11.64
CA TYR A 55 -20.62 14.12 12.41
C TYR A 55 -20.22 13.37 13.68
N TRP A 56 -20.87 13.76 14.76
CA TRP A 56 -20.66 13.21 16.09
C TRP A 56 -21.97 12.66 16.66
N LYS A 57 -21.85 11.60 17.44
CA LYS A 57 -22.97 11.03 18.21
C LYS A 57 -22.44 10.59 19.57
N ASN A 58 -22.97 11.21 20.65
CA ASN A 58 -22.52 10.92 22.01
C ASN A 58 -21.00 11.03 22.23
N GLY A 59 -20.31 12.01 21.61
CA GLY A 59 -18.86 12.20 21.70
C GLY A 59 -18.03 11.23 20.85
N LYS A 60 -18.65 10.43 19.99
CA LYS A 60 -17.96 9.53 19.06
C LYS A 60 -18.18 9.99 17.61
N LYS A 61 -17.16 9.88 16.78
CA LYS A 61 -17.31 10.12 15.33
C LYS A 61 -18.32 9.13 14.78
N ASN A 62 -19.29 9.62 13.97
CA ASN A 62 -20.33 8.79 13.39
C ASN A 62 -20.77 9.35 12.03
N GLY A 63 -20.86 8.50 11.00
CA GLY A 63 -21.16 8.93 9.64
C GLY A 63 -19.96 9.50 8.89
N LEU A 64 -20.23 10.16 7.76
CA LEU A 64 -19.24 10.67 6.83
C LEU A 64 -18.49 11.88 7.42
N GLN A 65 -17.18 11.81 7.41
CA GLN A 65 -16.27 12.92 7.67
C GLN A 65 -15.68 13.36 6.33
N SER A 66 -15.65 14.65 6.03
CA SER A 66 -15.17 15.18 4.75
C SER A 66 -14.18 16.31 4.98
N TRP A 67 -13.11 16.32 4.19
CA TRP A 67 -12.09 17.37 4.17
C TRP A 67 -11.98 17.96 2.77
N TRP A 68 -11.62 19.23 2.70
CA TRP A 68 -11.41 19.95 1.44
C TRP A 68 -10.05 20.65 1.44
N TYR A 69 -9.51 20.84 0.28
CA TYR A 69 -8.37 21.71 0.02
C TYR A 69 -8.79 23.19 0.12
N LYS A 70 -7.82 24.09 0.19
CA LYS A 70 -8.06 25.53 0.32
C LYS A 70 -8.74 26.15 -0.92
N ASP A 71 -8.60 25.54 -2.07
CA ASP A 71 -9.29 25.88 -3.32
C ASP A 71 -10.75 25.43 -3.37
N GLY A 72 -11.18 24.56 -2.42
CA GLY A 72 -12.53 24.02 -2.29
C GLY A 72 -12.72 22.64 -2.91
N GLN A 73 -11.70 22.06 -3.52
CA GLN A 73 -11.77 20.66 -4.00
C GLN A 73 -11.79 19.68 -2.84
N ARG A 74 -12.38 18.50 -3.06
CA ARG A 74 -12.37 17.43 -2.05
C ARG A 74 -10.96 16.92 -1.84
N LYS A 75 -10.59 16.71 -0.56
CA LYS A 75 -9.31 16.14 -0.14
C LYS A 75 -9.45 14.73 0.37
N SER A 76 -10.44 14.48 1.23
CA SER A 76 -10.67 13.14 1.80
C SER A 76 -12.09 12.99 2.31
N GLU A 77 -12.61 11.76 2.21
CA GLU A 77 -13.88 11.34 2.83
C GLU A 77 -13.67 10.01 3.54
N ILE A 78 -14.15 9.92 4.79
CA ILE A 78 -13.98 8.75 5.65
C ILE A 78 -15.28 8.51 6.40
N ASN A 79 -15.78 7.28 6.41
CA ASN A 79 -16.93 6.89 7.19
C ASN A 79 -16.53 6.32 8.57
N PHE A 80 -17.33 6.68 9.57
CA PHE A 80 -17.21 6.19 10.93
C PHE A 80 -18.57 5.66 11.44
N LYS A 81 -18.50 4.63 12.28
CA LYS A 81 -19.61 4.12 13.05
C LYS A 81 -19.15 3.93 14.50
N ASP A 82 -19.82 4.62 15.44
CA ASP A 82 -19.52 4.57 16.88
C ASP A 82 -18.05 4.80 17.24
N GLY A 83 -17.36 5.68 16.48
CA GLY A 83 -15.97 6.05 16.67
C GLY A 83 -14.95 5.21 15.88
N LYS A 84 -15.38 4.13 15.24
CA LYS A 84 -14.54 3.24 14.44
C LYS A 84 -14.66 3.55 12.94
N LEU A 85 -13.59 3.30 12.20
CA LEU A 85 -13.61 3.31 10.73
C LEU A 85 -14.55 2.22 10.22
N GLU A 86 -15.51 2.61 9.37
CA GLU A 86 -16.50 1.70 8.81
C GLU A 86 -16.89 2.13 7.40
N GLY A 87 -16.75 1.25 6.41
CA GLY A 87 -17.03 1.55 5.02
C GLY A 87 -15.86 2.21 4.31
N GLN A 88 -16.14 3.11 3.37
CA GLN A 88 -15.13 3.67 2.48
C GLN A 88 -14.32 4.79 3.11
N TRP A 89 -13.03 4.82 2.78
CA TRP A 89 -12.12 5.94 2.90
C TRP A 89 -11.59 6.28 1.51
N ILE A 90 -11.83 7.52 1.05
CA ILE A 90 -11.37 8.01 -0.24
C ILE A 90 -10.52 9.26 -0.01
N GLU A 91 -9.39 9.36 -0.71
CA GLU A 91 -8.57 10.56 -0.81
C GLU A 91 -8.38 10.98 -2.26
N TRP A 92 -8.25 12.26 -2.49
CA TRP A 92 -7.97 12.87 -3.79
C TRP A 92 -6.70 13.71 -3.73
N TYR A 93 -6.00 13.81 -4.84
CA TYR A 93 -4.93 14.78 -5.06
C TYR A 93 -5.52 16.19 -5.23
N GLU A 94 -4.65 17.23 -5.15
CA GLU A 94 -5.08 18.62 -5.36
C GLU A 94 -5.58 18.88 -6.80
N ASN A 95 -5.16 18.06 -7.78
CA ASN A 95 -5.67 18.10 -9.14
C ASN A 95 -7.06 17.46 -9.31
N GLY A 96 -7.68 16.94 -8.22
CA GLY A 96 -8.99 16.31 -8.19
C GLY A 96 -9.02 14.83 -8.58
N GLN A 97 -7.90 14.24 -8.96
CA GLN A 97 -7.83 12.81 -9.28
C GLN A 97 -7.81 11.96 -8.01
N ASN A 98 -8.30 10.73 -8.11
CA ASN A 98 -8.27 9.76 -7.01
C ASN A 98 -6.80 9.51 -6.60
N LYS A 99 -6.57 9.42 -5.28
CA LYS A 99 -5.29 9.08 -4.67
C LYS A 99 -5.34 7.75 -3.95
N ILE A 100 -6.34 7.55 -3.12
CA ILE A 100 -6.54 6.35 -2.31
C ILE A 100 -8.03 6.04 -2.25
N GLU A 101 -8.36 4.77 -2.36
CA GLU A 101 -9.68 4.22 -2.03
C GLU A 101 -9.50 2.94 -1.22
N ARG A 102 -10.07 2.90 -0.02
CA ARG A 102 -9.98 1.76 0.91
C ARG A 102 -11.34 1.44 1.49
N THR A 103 -11.51 0.19 1.90
CA THR A 103 -12.70 -0.24 2.65
C THR A 103 -12.30 -0.74 4.03
N PHE A 104 -13.04 -0.30 5.03
CA PHE A 104 -12.83 -0.65 6.43
C PHE A 104 -14.06 -1.31 7.05
N LYS A 105 -13.81 -2.19 8.00
CA LYS A 105 -14.79 -2.75 8.91
C LYS A 105 -14.18 -2.81 10.32
N ASP A 106 -14.81 -2.14 11.28
CA ASP A 106 -14.35 -2.09 12.68
C ASP A 106 -12.86 -1.72 12.83
N ASP A 107 -12.39 -0.62 12.16
CA ASP A 107 -11.00 -0.14 12.10
C ASP A 107 -10.01 -1.03 11.34
N LYS A 108 -10.44 -2.16 10.81
CA LYS A 108 -9.59 -3.06 10.00
C LYS A 108 -9.80 -2.80 8.52
N ASN A 109 -8.73 -2.87 7.71
CA ASN A 109 -8.89 -2.95 6.27
C ASN A 109 -9.65 -4.25 5.95
N ASP A 110 -10.82 -4.12 5.32
CA ASP A 110 -11.69 -5.25 4.95
C ASP A 110 -12.38 -4.92 3.62
N GLY A 111 -11.84 -5.45 2.55
CA GLY A 111 -12.24 -5.16 1.19
C GLY A 111 -11.11 -4.61 0.33
N ARG A 112 -11.48 -3.95 -0.76
CA ARG A 112 -10.54 -3.44 -1.77
C ARG A 112 -9.77 -2.22 -1.26
N TRP A 113 -8.48 -2.13 -1.62
CA TRP A 113 -7.61 -0.98 -1.46
C TRP A 113 -6.91 -0.69 -2.78
N VAL A 114 -7.18 0.47 -3.36
CA VAL A 114 -6.56 0.96 -4.59
C VAL A 114 -5.82 2.26 -4.30
N GLU A 115 -4.64 2.41 -4.86
CA GLU A 115 -3.92 3.68 -4.91
C GLU A 115 -3.61 4.06 -6.36
N TRP A 116 -3.55 5.35 -6.62
CA TRP A 116 -3.23 5.94 -7.91
C TRP A 116 -2.00 6.84 -7.80
N TYR A 117 -1.26 6.95 -8.87
CA TYR A 117 -0.29 8.01 -9.07
C TYR A 117 -1.02 9.33 -9.32
N GLU A 118 -0.35 10.47 -9.11
CA GLU A 118 -0.93 11.79 -9.33
C GLU A 118 -1.36 12.04 -10.79
N GLY A 119 -0.76 11.32 -11.73
CA GLY A 119 -1.16 11.26 -13.14
C GLY A 119 -2.42 10.43 -13.43
N GLY A 120 -3.11 9.87 -12.40
CA GLY A 120 -4.37 9.14 -12.51
C GLY A 120 -4.23 7.65 -12.89
N LYS A 121 -3.04 7.15 -13.16
CA LYS A 121 -2.81 5.72 -13.38
C LYS A 121 -2.84 4.97 -12.04
N ILE A 122 -3.36 3.74 -12.04
CA ILE A 122 -3.36 2.87 -10.87
C ILE A 122 -1.90 2.53 -10.50
N ARG A 123 -1.56 2.68 -9.22
CA ARG A 123 -0.28 2.27 -8.63
C ARG A 123 -0.36 0.84 -8.12
N PHE A 124 -1.42 0.51 -7.40
CA PHE A 124 -1.73 -0.87 -7.01
C PHE A 124 -3.22 -1.07 -6.75
N ASP A 125 -3.65 -2.32 -6.85
CA ASP A 125 -4.98 -2.81 -6.51
C ASP A 125 -4.84 -4.09 -5.67
N ARG A 126 -5.39 -4.04 -4.45
CA ARG A 126 -5.23 -5.08 -3.43
C ARG A 126 -6.55 -5.33 -2.72
N THR A 127 -6.72 -6.56 -2.24
CA THR A 127 -7.83 -6.91 -1.36
C THR A 127 -7.32 -7.31 0.01
N PHE A 128 -8.07 -6.95 1.05
CA PHE A 128 -7.78 -7.27 2.43
C PHE A 128 -8.99 -7.91 3.10
N LYS A 129 -8.73 -8.78 4.04
CA LYS A 129 -9.69 -9.31 4.98
C LYS A 129 -9.11 -9.22 6.39
N GLU A 130 -9.80 -8.51 7.29
CA GLU A 130 -9.33 -8.26 8.65
C GLU A 130 -7.88 -7.74 8.73
N SER A 131 -7.50 -6.82 7.83
CA SER A 131 -6.16 -6.23 7.68
C SER A 131 -5.06 -7.19 7.19
N LYS A 132 -5.40 -8.40 6.76
CA LYS A 132 -4.49 -9.32 6.07
C LYS A 132 -4.73 -9.23 4.56
N ARG A 133 -3.67 -9.32 3.75
CA ARG A 133 -3.82 -9.43 2.29
C ARG A 133 -4.58 -10.69 1.92
N GLU A 134 -5.53 -10.58 1.01
CA GLU A 134 -6.39 -11.67 0.57
C GLU A 134 -6.67 -11.56 -0.93
N GLY A 135 -6.57 -12.67 -1.66
CA GLY A 135 -6.87 -12.71 -3.08
C GLY A 135 -5.80 -12.10 -3.97
N PHE A 136 -6.20 -11.74 -5.19
CA PHE A 136 -5.29 -11.25 -6.23
C PHE A 136 -4.84 -9.81 -5.96
N HIS A 137 -3.60 -9.52 -6.28
CA HIS A 137 -2.89 -8.29 -6.00
C HIS A 137 -2.05 -7.91 -7.19
N VAL A 138 -2.13 -6.67 -7.63
CA VAL A 138 -1.35 -6.14 -8.75
C VAL A 138 -0.77 -4.77 -8.38
N GLU A 139 0.46 -4.54 -8.80
CA GLU A 139 1.13 -3.24 -8.74
C GLU A 139 1.59 -2.84 -10.15
N TRP A 140 1.63 -1.53 -10.40
CA TRP A 140 2.12 -0.95 -11.64
C TRP A 140 3.15 0.13 -11.39
N TYR A 141 4.06 0.31 -12.32
CA TYR A 141 4.92 1.48 -12.42
C TYR A 141 4.14 2.70 -12.92
N GLU A 142 4.68 3.89 -12.74
CA GLU A 142 4.03 5.13 -13.20
C GLU A 142 3.91 5.21 -14.73
N ASN A 143 4.82 4.55 -15.48
CA ASN A 143 4.70 4.39 -16.92
C ASN A 143 3.49 3.52 -17.34
N GLY A 144 2.87 2.78 -16.41
CA GLY A 144 1.69 1.94 -16.60
C GLY A 144 2.01 0.47 -16.86
N GLN A 145 3.29 0.08 -16.88
CA GLN A 145 3.67 -1.32 -16.97
C GLN A 145 3.47 -2.01 -15.62
N LYS A 146 3.15 -3.30 -15.65
CA LYS A 146 3.05 -4.10 -14.42
C LYS A 146 4.40 -4.11 -13.71
N LYS A 147 4.35 -4.03 -12.37
CA LYS A 147 5.49 -4.19 -11.49
C LYS A 147 5.46 -5.53 -10.75
N LEU A 148 4.27 -5.96 -10.34
CA LEU A 148 4.08 -7.17 -9.56
C LEU A 148 2.65 -7.66 -9.71
N GLU A 149 2.48 -8.98 -9.78
CA GLU A 149 1.18 -9.63 -9.56
C GLU A 149 1.36 -10.94 -8.80
N GLY A 150 0.34 -11.32 -8.04
CA GLY A 150 0.31 -12.56 -7.29
C GLY A 150 -0.96 -12.70 -6.47
N ASN A 151 -1.09 -13.83 -5.79
CA ASN A 151 -2.19 -14.11 -4.87
C ASN A 151 -1.71 -14.17 -3.43
N TRP A 152 -2.60 -13.79 -2.52
CA TRP A 152 -2.37 -13.86 -1.08
C TRP A 152 -3.55 -14.54 -0.40
N LYS A 153 -3.23 -15.28 0.65
CA LYS A 153 -4.20 -15.91 1.54
C LYS A 153 -3.75 -15.69 2.98
N ASP A 154 -4.62 -15.13 3.82
CA ASP A 154 -4.31 -14.80 5.22
C ASP A 154 -3.01 -13.96 5.40
N GLY A 155 -2.68 -13.09 4.44
CA GLY A 155 -1.49 -12.24 4.44
C GLY A 155 -0.21 -12.88 3.92
N LYS A 156 -0.27 -14.15 3.45
CA LYS A 156 0.86 -14.90 2.90
C LYS A 156 0.70 -15.08 1.40
N GLN A 157 1.81 -15.09 0.66
CA GLN A 157 1.80 -15.38 -0.78
C GLN A 157 1.33 -16.83 -1.03
N GLU A 158 0.52 -17.00 -2.08
CA GLU A 158 -0.07 -18.27 -2.46
C GLU A 158 -0.12 -18.40 -3.99
N GLY A 159 0.42 -19.50 -4.55
CA GLY A 159 0.45 -19.74 -5.98
C GLY A 159 1.47 -18.88 -6.72
N LEU A 160 1.21 -18.60 -7.99
CA LEU A 160 2.11 -17.88 -8.88
C LEU A 160 2.29 -16.42 -8.46
N HIS A 161 3.55 -15.99 -8.43
CA HIS A 161 4.00 -14.62 -8.19
C HIS A 161 4.93 -14.20 -9.32
N VAL A 162 4.70 -13.02 -9.91
CA VAL A 162 5.51 -12.50 -11.01
C VAL A 162 5.85 -11.04 -10.72
N GLU A 163 7.12 -10.69 -10.97
CA GLU A 163 7.61 -9.32 -10.91
C GLU A 163 8.21 -8.91 -12.26
N TRP A 164 8.16 -7.63 -12.57
CA TRP A 164 8.68 -7.03 -13.79
C TRP A 164 9.53 -5.81 -13.50
N PHE A 165 10.55 -5.59 -14.29
CA PHE A 165 11.27 -4.33 -14.37
C PHE A 165 10.41 -3.23 -15.00
N GLU A 166 10.81 -1.99 -14.79
CA GLU A 166 10.10 -0.82 -15.35
C GLU A 166 10.11 -0.78 -16.90
N ASN A 167 11.03 -1.49 -17.54
CA ASN A 167 11.06 -1.69 -19.01
C ASN A 167 10.06 -2.76 -19.50
N GLY A 168 9.32 -3.43 -18.58
CA GLY A 168 8.30 -4.42 -18.86
C GLY A 168 8.82 -5.85 -19.04
N GLN A 169 10.11 -6.09 -18.91
CA GLN A 169 10.66 -7.44 -18.91
C GLN A 169 10.46 -8.09 -17.54
N LYS A 170 10.29 -9.41 -17.53
CA LYS A 170 10.20 -10.15 -16.25
C LYS A 170 11.47 -9.97 -15.43
N GLU A 171 11.32 -9.83 -14.12
CA GLU A 171 12.37 -9.81 -13.11
C GLU A 171 12.40 -11.12 -12.33
N LEU A 172 11.21 -11.60 -11.92
CA LEU A 172 11.03 -12.83 -11.15
C LEU A 172 9.72 -13.52 -11.52
N GLU A 173 9.75 -14.84 -11.55
CA GLU A 173 8.57 -15.70 -11.59
C GLU A 173 8.80 -16.91 -10.71
N GLY A 174 7.85 -17.21 -9.82
CA GLY A 174 7.93 -18.36 -8.93
C GLY A 174 6.60 -18.65 -8.26
N ASN A 175 6.49 -19.83 -7.67
CA ASN A 175 5.32 -20.23 -6.92
C ASN A 175 5.58 -20.17 -5.42
N TYR A 176 4.53 -19.89 -4.67
CA TYR A 176 4.53 -19.84 -3.22
C TYR A 176 3.42 -20.72 -2.65
N ASN A 177 3.71 -21.36 -1.54
CA ASN A 177 2.74 -22.12 -0.75
C ASN A 177 2.82 -21.61 0.71
N ASN A 178 1.74 -21.01 1.21
CA ASN A 178 1.67 -20.49 2.57
C ASN A 178 2.83 -19.50 2.91
N GLY A 179 3.29 -18.70 1.92
CA GLY A 179 4.37 -17.71 2.01
C GLY A 179 5.78 -18.25 1.89
N LYS A 180 5.95 -19.54 1.56
CA LYS A 180 7.24 -20.19 1.29
C LYS A 180 7.39 -20.44 -0.20
N GLU A 181 8.60 -20.27 -0.72
CA GLU A 181 8.92 -20.64 -2.11
C GLU A 181 8.68 -22.13 -2.34
N GLU A 182 8.10 -22.47 -3.51
CA GLU A 182 7.78 -23.84 -3.91
C GLU A 182 8.01 -24.04 -5.41
N GLY A 183 8.74 -25.09 -5.78
CA GLY A 183 9.05 -25.41 -7.18
C GLY A 183 10.07 -24.46 -7.79
N LEU A 184 10.04 -24.33 -9.12
CA LEU A 184 11.00 -23.53 -9.87
C LEU A 184 10.72 -22.03 -9.73
N HIS A 185 11.74 -21.30 -9.32
CA HIS A 185 11.83 -19.84 -9.38
C HIS A 185 12.83 -19.44 -10.45
N THR A 186 12.43 -18.53 -11.32
CA THR A 186 13.30 -17.98 -12.37
C THR A 186 13.45 -16.48 -12.17
N LYS A 187 14.69 -16.00 -12.23
CA LYS A 187 15.00 -14.57 -12.20
C LYS A 187 15.66 -14.16 -13.51
N TRP A 188 15.46 -12.93 -13.91
CA TRP A 188 16.03 -12.35 -15.12
C TRP A 188 16.77 -11.06 -14.81
N TYR A 189 17.72 -10.73 -15.64
CA TYR A 189 18.32 -9.40 -15.71
C TYR A 189 17.40 -8.44 -16.46
N GLU A 190 17.61 -7.15 -16.28
CA GLU A 190 16.84 -6.08 -16.96
C GLU A 190 16.98 -6.13 -18.50
N ASN A 191 18.02 -6.79 -19.03
CA ASN A 191 18.20 -7.06 -20.46
C ASN A 191 17.39 -8.28 -20.98
N GLY A 192 16.58 -8.92 -20.10
CA GLY A 192 15.70 -10.04 -20.40
C GLY A 192 16.37 -11.41 -20.45
N LYS A 193 17.69 -11.49 -20.21
CA LYS A 193 18.37 -12.78 -20.09
C LYS A 193 18.18 -13.38 -18.71
N LYS A 194 18.12 -14.71 -18.63
CA LYS A 194 18.03 -15.40 -17.33
C LYS A 194 19.22 -15.06 -16.44
N CYS A 195 18.95 -14.78 -15.17
CA CYS A 195 19.91 -14.58 -14.09
C CYS A 195 20.07 -15.87 -13.27
N SER A 196 18.95 -16.48 -12.87
CA SER A 196 18.97 -17.76 -12.16
C SER A 196 17.72 -18.61 -12.42
N GLU A 197 17.88 -19.90 -12.25
CA GLU A 197 16.82 -20.89 -12.05
C GLU A 197 17.10 -21.62 -10.74
N GLU A 198 16.19 -21.57 -9.80
CA GLU A 198 16.34 -22.04 -8.43
C GLU A 198 15.13 -22.90 -8.06
N ASN A 199 15.36 -24.15 -7.65
CA ASN A 199 14.29 -25.03 -7.21
C ASN A 199 14.12 -24.98 -5.69
N TYR A 200 12.87 -24.87 -5.23
CA TYR A 200 12.52 -24.77 -3.83
C TYR A 200 11.52 -25.84 -3.41
N LYS A 201 11.61 -26.22 -2.15
CA LYS A 201 10.63 -27.02 -1.45
C LYS A 201 10.48 -26.50 -0.03
N ASP A 202 9.26 -26.13 0.36
CA ASP A 202 8.98 -25.56 1.69
C ASP A 202 9.86 -24.35 2.07
N GLY A 203 10.35 -23.55 1.09
CA GLY A 203 11.21 -22.39 1.28
C GLY A 203 12.70 -22.71 1.38
N PHE A 204 13.10 -23.96 1.18
CA PHE A 204 14.50 -24.39 1.13
C PHE A 204 14.89 -24.76 -0.29
N TYR A 205 16.16 -24.56 -0.65
CA TYR A 205 16.69 -25.05 -1.90
C TYR A 205 16.59 -26.57 -2.00
N ASP A 206 15.95 -27.09 -3.05
CA ASP A 206 15.78 -28.55 -3.28
C ASP A 206 15.79 -28.84 -4.78
N GLY A 207 16.88 -29.39 -5.28
CA GLY A 207 17.12 -29.68 -6.68
C GLY A 207 18.17 -28.81 -7.35
N LEU A 208 18.17 -28.79 -8.66
CA LEU A 208 19.16 -28.10 -9.47
C LEU A 208 18.97 -26.59 -9.43
N HIS A 209 20.06 -25.87 -9.19
CA HIS A 209 20.17 -24.43 -9.25
C HIS A 209 21.19 -24.04 -10.31
N THR A 210 20.84 -23.11 -11.19
CA THR A 210 21.69 -22.60 -12.24
C THR A 210 21.73 -21.10 -12.23
N TRP A 211 22.92 -20.53 -12.41
CA TRP A 211 23.13 -19.09 -12.52
C TRP A 211 23.85 -18.74 -13.81
N TRP A 212 23.48 -17.61 -14.41
CA TRP A 212 24.05 -17.06 -15.63
C TRP A 212 24.54 -15.64 -15.39
N ASP A 213 25.52 -15.20 -16.16
CA ASP A 213 25.94 -13.80 -16.23
C ASP A 213 24.99 -12.98 -17.14
N GLU A 214 25.15 -11.65 -17.15
CA GLU A 214 24.34 -10.75 -18.00
C GLU A 214 24.53 -10.99 -19.51
N ASN A 215 25.57 -11.71 -19.93
CA ASN A 215 25.78 -12.14 -21.31
C ASN A 215 25.05 -13.45 -21.65
N GLY A 216 24.49 -14.11 -20.62
CA GLY A 216 23.79 -15.40 -20.73
C GLY A 216 24.71 -16.61 -20.69
N ASN A 217 25.97 -16.46 -20.25
CA ASN A 217 26.86 -17.59 -20.05
C ASN A 217 26.58 -18.21 -18.67
N LYS A 218 26.38 -19.52 -18.65
CA LYS A 218 26.25 -20.26 -17.39
C LYS A 218 27.59 -20.20 -16.64
N TRP A 219 27.57 -19.85 -15.36
CA TRP A 219 28.76 -19.73 -14.54
C TRP A 219 28.74 -20.60 -13.28
N ILE A 220 27.54 -20.97 -12.75
CA ILE A 220 27.39 -21.90 -11.64
C ILE A 220 26.22 -22.83 -11.93
N GLU A 221 26.39 -24.08 -11.53
CA GLU A 221 25.32 -25.07 -11.47
C GLU A 221 25.60 -25.99 -10.29
N ASP A 222 24.67 -25.98 -9.34
CA ASP A 222 24.77 -26.71 -8.07
C ASP A 222 23.45 -27.45 -7.81
N ASP A 223 23.57 -28.60 -7.15
CA ASP A 223 22.42 -29.38 -6.70
C ASP A 223 22.26 -29.28 -5.20
N TYR A 224 21.00 -29.15 -4.73
CA TYR A 224 20.68 -28.97 -3.33
C TYR A 224 19.63 -29.97 -2.87
N LYS A 225 19.72 -30.35 -1.59
CA LYS A 225 18.70 -31.14 -0.90
C LYS A 225 18.43 -30.56 0.48
N ASP A 226 17.16 -30.21 0.75
CA ASP A 226 16.72 -29.64 2.01
C ASP A 226 17.60 -28.43 2.46
N GLY A 227 17.97 -27.55 1.52
CA GLY A 227 18.82 -26.37 1.74
C GLY A 227 20.32 -26.63 1.81
N VAL A 228 20.75 -27.90 1.73
CA VAL A 228 22.17 -28.29 1.79
C VAL A 228 22.70 -28.61 0.39
N LYS A 229 23.82 -27.96 0.02
CA LYS A 229 24.48 -28.27 -1.27
C LYS A 229 24.98 -29.68 -1.30
N GLU A 230 24.55 -30.48 -2.30
CA GLU A 230 25.06 -31.80 -2.55
C GLU A 230 26.44 -31.73 -3.24
N LYS A 231 27.35 -32.59 -2.82
CA LYS A 231 28.69 -32.67 -3.42
C LYS A 231 28.60 -33.36 -4.78
N LYS A 232 28.20 -32.67 -5.85
CA LYS A 232 28.37 -33.14 -7.24
C LYS A 232 28.82 -31.98 -8.14
N GLY A 233 30.08 -32.14 -8.56
CA GLY A 233 30.63 -31.69 -9.84
C GLY A 233 30.49 -30.25 -10.24
N LEU A 234 31.50 -29.44 -9.89
CA LEU A 234 31.81 -28.23 -10.64
C LEU A 234 31.92 -28.53 -12.13
N VAL A 235 30.98 -28.12 -12.94
CA VAL A 235 31.23 -27.86 -14.35
C VAL A 235 31.75 -26.42 -14.43
N MET A 236 33.04 -26.25 -14.14
CA MET A 236 33.73 -25.02 -14.52
C MET A 236 33.77 -24.95 -16.05
N CYS A 237 33.02 -24.04 -16.64
CA CYS A 237 33.28 -23.61 -18.00
C CYS A 237 34.69 -23.00 -18.03
N SER A 238 35.60 -23.59 -18.82
CA SER A 238 37.06 -23.41 -18.80
C SER A 238 37.57 -22.01 -19.24
N LEU A 239 36.80 -20.94 -19.08
CA LEU A 239 37.15 -19.60 -19.57
C LEU A 239 37.32 -18.53 -18.49
N MET A 240 37.20 -18.85 -17.19
CA MET A 240 37.39 -17.85 -16.10
C MET A 240 38.66 -18.02 -15.27
N THR A 241 39.67 -18.75 -15.69
CA THR A 241 40.84 -19.08 -14.87
C THR A 241 41.92 -18.01 -14.76
N SER A 242 41.78 -16.80 -15.27
CA SER A 242 42.92 -15.84 -15.14
C SER A 242 42.61 -14.44 -14.63
N ARG A 243 41.37 -14.03 -14.46
CA ARG A 243 41.08 -12.65 -13.97
C ARG A 243 40.45 -12.52 -12.57
N MET A 244 39.68 -13.49 -12.10
CA MET A 244 39.03 -13.38 -10.75
C MET A 244 39.87 -13.94 -9.60
N LEU A 245 40.77 -14.94 -9.83
CA LEU A 245 41.67 -15.43 -8.78
C LEU A 245 42.72 -14.41 -8.33
N LYS A 246 42.99 -13.36 -9.12
CA LYS A 246 43.89 -12.24 -8.71
C LYS A 246 43.24 -11.20 -7.82
N GLY A 247 41.90 -11.18 -7.68
CA GLY A 247 41.15 -10.25 -6.84
C GLY A 247 40.92 -10.71 -5.40
N LEU A 248 41.03 -12.02 -5.12
CA LEU A 248 40.74 -12.59 -3.79
C LEU A 248 41.98 -12.83 -2.94
N GLN A 249 43.18 -12.59 -3.47
CA GLN A 249 44.44 -12.71 -2.70
C GLN A 249 45.00 -11.37 -2.20
N LYS A 250 44.24 -10.28 -2.31
CA LYS A 250 44.64 -8.98 -1.70
C LYS A 250 43.47 -8.43 -0.90
N LYS A 251 43.23 -9.04 0.27
CA LYS A 251 42.77 -8.40 1.49
C LYS A 251 43.04 -9.32 2.69
#